data_14980feaf2626da98e842f3ecb635edc
#
_entry.id   14980feaf2626da98e842f3ecb635edc
#
_cell.length_a   1.000
_cell.length_b   1.000
_cell.length_c   1.000
_cell.angle_alpha   90.00
_cell.angle_beta   90.00
_cell.angle_gamma   90.00
#
_symmetry.space_group_name_H-M   'P 1'
#
loop_
_entity.id
_entity.type
_entity.pdbx_description
1 polymer ?
#
loop_
_entity_poly.entity_id
_entity_poly.type
_entity_poly.pdbx_seq_one_letter_code
_entity_poly.pdbx_strand_id
1 'polypeptide(L)'
;MNTRRARLAAALLTTAVALTGCGSSGSGAAEVPDGWGTLRTKGVDVSYPKGYAQQSAAERGKHNAAAAVRTEGGRKVSVITVQLGFTEAASAEQAAIAAEAGIQLGAKVRGQKDVELAGADEAKRIDFSFAATGEDGGPAKGTPVEGVILTGLDSSDTAFAIRVDAARGTLPEADLDRIIDSVEVH
;
A
#
# COMPACT_ATOMS: atom_id res chain seq x y z
N MET A 1 58.92 -15.11 61.89
CA MET A 1 59.10 -15.08 60.39
C MET A 1 57.88 -15.76 59.80
N ASN A 2 56.83 -15.02 59.51
CA ASN A 2 55.63 -15.54 58.88
C ASN A 2 55.05 -14.51 57.92
N THR A 3 55.27 -14.74 56.67
CA THR A 3 54.74 -13.96 55.55
C THR A 3 53.31 -14.39 55.27
N ARG A 4 52.32 -13.52 55.54
CA ARG A 4 50.93 -13.72 55.11
C ARG A 4 50.70 -13.14 53.75
N ARG A 5 50.40 -13.98 52.80
CA ARG A 5 49.97 -13.64 51.43
C ARG A 5 48.52 -13.19 51.47
N ALA A 6 48.24 -11.93 51.13
CA ALA A 6 46.91 -11.43 50.87
C ALA A 6 46.46 -11.82 49.46
N ARG A 7 45.30 -12.47 49.36
CA ARG A 7 44.63 -12.76 48.08
C ARG A 7 43.62 -11.64 47.82
N LEU A 8 43.85 -10.88 46.74
CA LEU A 8 42.88 -9.93 46.19
C LEU A 8 41.87 -10.73 45.36
N ALA A 9 40.58 -10.65 45.73
CA ALA A 9 39.48 -11.13 44.94
C ALA A 9 38.97 -9.98 44.07
N ALA A 10 39.11 -10.13 42.76
CA ALA A 10 38.53 -9.20 41.82
C ALA A 10 37.05 -9.58 41.57
N ALA A 11 36.13 -8.70 41.96
CA ALA A 11 34.72 -8.84 41.64
C ALA A 11 34.44 -8.22 40.27
N LEU A 12 34.06 -9.06 39.31
CA LEU A 12 33.54 -8.63 38.01
C LEU A 12 32.08 -8.22 38.18
N LEU A 13 31.79 -6.92 38.08
CA LEU A 13 30.43 -6.41 37.90
C LEU A 13 30.02 -6.56 36.43
N THR A 14 29.12 -7.49 36.14
CA THR A 14 28.43 -7.58 34.86
C THR A 14 27.25 -6.61 34.86
N THR A 15 27.42 -5.48 34.15
CA THR A 15 26.32 -4.53 33.89
C THR A 15 25.42 -5.10 32.82
N ALA A 16 24.23 -5.58 33.20
CA ALA A 16 23.16 -5.94 32.27
C ALA A 16 22.53 -4.63 31.72
N VAL A 17 22.78 -4.32 30.47
CA VAL A 17 22.08 -3.26 29.73
C VAL A 17 20.72 -3.82 29.33
N ALA A 18 19.68 -3.46 30.08
CA ALA A 18 18.29 -3.68 29.64
C ALA A 18 17.98 -2.68 28.53
N LEU A 19 17.92 -3.15 27.28
CA LEU A 19 17.31 -2.40 26.19
C LEU A 19 15.80 -2.39 26.45
N THR A 20 15.32 -1.35 27.12
CA THR A 20 13.90 -1.01 27.10
C THR A 20 13.57 -0.50 25.70
N GLY A 21 13.09 -1.41 24.84
CA GLY A 21 12.44 -1.03 23.61
C GLY A 21 11.18 -0.24 23.97
N CYS A 22 11.21 1.07 23.85
CA CYS A 22 9.99 1.87 23.76
C CYS A 22 9.28 1.47 22.46
N GLY A 23 8.32 0.56 22.58
CA GLY A 23 7.29 0.37 21.57
C GLY A 23 6.42 1.63 21.56
N SER A 24 6.75 2.61 20.74
CA SER A 24 5.80 3.62 20.33
C SER A 24 4.76 2.92 19.45
N SER A 25 3.58 2.68 20.03
CA SER A 25 2.36 2.39 19.27
C SER A 25 1.98 3.68 18.52
N GLY A 26 2.78 4.08 17.55
CA GLY A 26 2.41 5.08 16.58
C GLY A 26 1.64 4.38 15.48
N SER A 27 0.43 4.83 15.19
CA SER A 27 -0.38 4.48 14.02
C SER A 27 0.25 5.04 12.73
N GLY A 28 1.52 4.74 12.48
CA GLY A 28 2.21 5.08 11.25
C GLY A 28 2.13 3.92 10.26
N ALA A 29 2.27 4.22 8.97
CA ALA A 29 2.38 3.20 7.94
C ALA A 29 3.52 2.21 8.24
N ALA A 30 3.37 0.97 7.79
CA ALA A 30 4.39 -0.06 8.00
C ALA A 30 5.70 0.29 7.30
N GLU A 31 6.83 -0.14 7.88
CA GLU A 31 8.15 0.04 7.27
C GLU A 31 8.20 -0.64 5.90
N VAL A 32 8.65 0.12 4.91
CA VAL A 32 8.69 -0.31 3.51
C VAL A 32 9.98 -1.10 3.25
N PRO A 33 9.90 -2.29 2.60
CA PRO A 33 11.09 -3.08 2.29
C PRO A 33 12.09 -2.33 1.39
N ASP A 34 13.37 -2.67 1.53
CA ASP A 34 14.44 -2.12 0.69
C ASP A 34 14.15 -2.31 -0.81
N GLY A 35 14.32 -1.24 -1.57
CA GLY A 35 14.15 -1.25 -3.03
C GLY A 35 12.71 -1.06 -3.50
N TRP A 36 11.75 -0.84 -2.61
CA TRP A 36 10.42 -0.38 -2.96
C TRP A 36 10.42 1.10 -3.33
N GLY A 37 9.49 1.51 -4.19
CA GLY A 37 9.21 2.91 -4.49
C GLY A 37 7.97 3.39 -3.75
N THR A 38 7.73 4.71 -3.75
CA THR A 38 6.53 5.31 -3.14
C THR A 38 5.88 6.30 -4.10
N LEU A 39 4.58 6.14 -4.32
CA LEU A 39 3.74 7.17 -4.94
C LEU A 39 3.34 8.16 -3.85
N ARG A 40 3.79 9.41 -4.01
CA ARG A 40 3.47 10.50 -3.08
C ARG A 40 2.48 11.45 -3.72
N THR A 41 1.44 11.79 -2.98
CA THR A 41 0.44 12.79 -3.38
C THR A 41 0.18 13.78 -2.24
N LYS A 42 -0.77 14.69 -2.39
CA LYS A 42 -1.12 15.64 -1.34
C LYS A 42 -1.94 15.03 -0.21
N GLY A 43 -2.71 13.98 -0.50
CA GLY A 43 -3.65 13.41 0.46
C GLY A 43 -3.28 12.00 0.90
N VAL A 44 -2.47 11.27 0.10
CA VAL A 44 -2.15 9.89 0.41
C VAL A 44 -0.84 9.45 -0.24
N ASP A 45 -0.05 8.68 0.50
CA ASP A 45 1.15 8.00 0.04
C ASP A 45 0.90 6.49 0.00
N VAL A 46 1.48 5.79 -0.97
CA VAL A 46 1.44 4.32 -1.06
C VAL A 46 2.73 3.80 -1.68
N SER A 47 3.28 2.74 -1.10
CA SER A 47 4.50 2.11 -1.60
C SER A 47 4.19 0.95 -2.54
N TYR A 48 5.13 0.67 -3.44
CA TYR A 48 5.00 -0.37 -4.45
C TYR A 48 6.29 -1.20 -4.59
N PRO A 49 6.18 -2.49 -4.95
CA PRO A 49 7.31 -3.39 -5.03
C PRO A 49 8.33 -3.00 -6.09
N LYS A 50 9.54 -3.51 -5.93
CA LYS A 50 10.57 -3.47 -6.99
C LYS A 50 10.04 -4.06 -8.30
N GLY A 51 10.40 -3.44 -9.42
CA GLY A 51 9.97 -3.85 -10.77
C GLY A 51 8.79 -3.06 -11.31
N TYR A 52 8.19 -2.18 -10.49
CA TYR A 52 7.29 -1.14 -10.99
C TYR A 52 8.07 0.10 -11.39
N ALA A 53 7.56 0.81 -12.38
CA ALA A 53 8.04 2.13 -12.79
C ALA A 53 6.94 3.17 -12.54
N GLN A 54 7.29 4.24 -11.84
CA GLN A 54 6.38 5.38 -11.66
C GLN A 54 6.16 6.07 -13.01
N GLN A 55 4.90 6.37 -13.32
CA GLN A 55 4.53 7.09 -14.53
C GLN A 55 4.64 8.60 -14.35
N SER A 56 5.14 9.27 -15.36
CA SER A 56 5.10 10.73 -15.47
C SER A 56 3.66 11.23 -15.63
N ALA A 57 3.44 12.52 -15.46
CA ALA A 57 2.12 13.14 -15.66
C ALA A 57 1.55 12.95 -17.08
N ALA A 58 2.43 12.82 -18.08
CA ALA A 58 2.02 12.59 -19.46
C ALA A 58 1.61 11.14 -19.75
N GLU A 59 2.12 10.17 -18.96
CA GLU A 59 1.89 8.74 -19.18
C GLU A 59 0.70 8.22 -18.37
N ARG A 60 0.45 8.79 -17.19
CA ARG A 60 -0.67 8.37 -16.33
C ARG A 60 -1.99 8.95 -16.85
N GLY A 61 -3.09 8.24 -16.67
CA GLY A 61 -4.43 8.74 -16.99
C GLY A 61 -4.71 10.08 -16.28
N LYS A 62 -5.39 10.99 -16.98
CA LYS A 62 -5.63 12.39 -16.51
C LYS A 62 -6.29 12.52 -15.12
N HIS A 63 -6.99 11.48 -14.68
CA HIS A 63 -7.67 11.45 -13.38
C HIS A 63 -6.77 10.89 -12.26
N ASN A 64 -5.59 10.37 -12.58
CA ASN A 64 -4.68 9.82 -11.59
C ASN A 64 -3.72 10.90 -11.07
N ALA A 65 -3.69 11.10 -9.76
CA ALA A 65 -2.71 11.95 -9.10
C ALA A 65 -1.30 11.33 -9.17
N ALA A 66 -1.22 10.00 -9.06
CA ALA A 66 0.01 9.23 -9.22
C ALA A 66 -0.29 7.83 -9.79
N ALA A 67 0.70 7.21 -10.41
CA ALA A 67 0.59 5.83 -10.91
C ALA A 67 1.97 5.15 -10.98
N ALA A 68 1.99 3.83 -10.77
CA ALA A 68 3.13 2.96 -11.02
C ALA A 68 2.68 1.72 -11.79
N VAL A 69 3.51 1.24 -12.70
CA VAL A 69 3.18 0.14 -13.61
C VAL A 69 4.30 -0.88 -13.63
N ARG A 70 3.95 -2.15 -13.53
CA ARG A 70 4.84 -3.28 -13.82
C ARG A 70 4.56 -3.79 -15.22
N THR A 71 5.63 -3.93 -16.00
CA THR A 71 5.56 -4.39 -17.38
C THR A 71 6.35 -5.69 -17.54
N GLU A 72 5.76 -6.69 -18.19
CA GLU A 72 6.40 -7.94 -18.56
C GLU A 72 6.10 -8.26 -20.03
N GLY A 73 7.12 -8.63 -20.79
CA GLY A 73 6.96 -8.92 -22.23
C GLY A 73 6.35 -7.76 -23.03
N GLY A 74 6.61 -6.51 -22.63
CA GLY A 74 6.05 -5.32 -23.27
C GLY A 74 4.58 -5.02 -22.93
N ARG A 75 3.97 -5.75 -22.00
CA ARG A 75 2.59 -5.54 -21.54
C ARG A 75 2.54 -5.11 -20.08
N LYS A 76 1.64 -4.21 -19.76
CA LYS A 76 1.36 -3.80 -18.38
C LYS A 76 0.63 -4.95 -17.68
N VAL A 77 1.31 -5.64 -16.77
CA VAL A 77 0.73 -6.79 -16.05
C VAL A 77 0.18 -6.42 -14.70
N SER A 78 0.63 -5.31 -14.11
CA SER A 78 0.05 -4.76 -12.89
C SER A 78 0.17 -3.24 -12.86
N VAL A 79 -0.83 -2.58 -12.27
CA VAL A 79 -0.93 -1.12 -12.20
C VAL A 79 -1.40 -0.73 -10.80
N ILE A 80 -0.75 0.27 -10.23
CA ILE A 80 -1.17 0.93 -8.99
C ILE A 80 -1.45 2.38 -9.32
N THR A 81 -2.65 2.88 -9.01
CA THR A 81 -3.05 4.27 -9.25
C THR A 81 -3.57 4.91 -7.98
N VAL A 82 -3.34 6.20 -7.86
CA VAL A 82 -3.91 7.06 -6.81
C VAL A 82 -4.76 8.13 -7.47
N GLN A 83 -6.00 8.27 -7.03
CA GLN A 83 -6.92 9.33 -7.42
C GLN A 83 -7.28 10.16 -6.19
N LEU A 84 -7.37 11.46 -6.34
CA LEU A 84 -7.80 12.41 -5.31
C LEU A 84 -8.98 13.21 -5.86
N GLY A 85 -9.99 13.45 -5.01
CA GLY A 85 -11.20 14.20 -5.42
C GLY A 85 -11.95 13.53 -6.58
N PHE A 86 -11.96 12.21 -6.64
CA PHE A 86 -12.63 11.47 -7.72
C PHE A 86 -14.15 11.51 -7.61
N THR A 87 -14.66 11.86 -6.45
CA THR A 87 -16.08 12.03 -6.13
C THR A 87 -16.24 13.02 -4.98
N GLU A 88 -17.43 13.63 -4.89
CA GLU A 88 -17.89 14.35 -3.72
C GLU A 88 -18.44 13.31 -2.73
N ALA A 89 -17.78 13.11 -1.61
CA ALA A 89 -18.19 12.15 -0.58
C ALA A 89 -18.00 12.77 0.81
N ALA A 90 -18.92 12.49 1.72
CA ALA A 90 -18.88 12.93 3.11
C ALA A 90 -18.53 11.79 4.08
N SER A 91 -18.22 10.59 3.56
CA SER A 91 -17.80 9.43 4.34
C SER A 91 -17.05 8.39 3.48
N ALA A 92 -16.29 7.52 4.13
CA ALA A 92 -15.63 6.40 3.45
C ALA A 92 -16.62 5.47 2.73
N GLU A 93 -17.83 5.29 3.28
CA GLU A 93 -18.89 4.49 2.66
C GLU A 93 -19.36 5.10 1.33
N GLN A 94 -19.59 6.42 1.29
CA GLN A 94 -19.97 7.09 0.04
C GLN A 94 -18.85 7.07 -0.99
N ALA A 95 -17.60 7.25 -0.55
CA ALA A 95 -16.44 7.12 -1.42
C ALA A 95 -16.34 5.69 -2.00
N ALA A 96 -16.63 4.65 -1.19
CA ALA A 96 -16.61 3.26 -1.65
C ALA A 96 -17.70 2.95 -2.68
N ILE A 97 -18.91 3.45 -2.48
CA ILE A 97 -20.01 3.31 -3.46
C ILE A 97 -19.60 3.94 -4.81
N ALA A 98 -19.01 5.14 -4.79
CA ALA A 98 -18.55 5.80 -6.00
C ALA A 98 -17.37 5.07 -6.66
N ALA A 99 -16.44 4.55 -5.87
CA ALA A 99 -15.30 3.76 -6.37
C ALA A 99 -15.77 2.45 -7.03
N GLU A 100 -16.74 1.76 -6.43
CA GLU A 100 -17.33 0.55 -7.00
C GLU A 100 -18.05 0.83 -8.33
N ALA A 101 -18.78 1.93 -8.42
CA ALA A 101 -19.44 2.35 -9.65
C ALA A 101 -18.44 2.66 -10.79
N GLY A 102 -17.19 3.00 -10.45
CA GLY A 102 -16.09 3.21 -11.40
C GLY A 102 -15.41 1.92 -11.88
N ILE A 103 -15.79 0.75 -11.34
CA ILE A 103 -15.25 -0.53 -11.81
C ILE A 103 -15.87 -0.86 -13.17
N GLN A 104 -15.03 -1.35 -14.09
CA GLN A 104 -15.47 -1.63 -15.46
C GLN A 104 -16.66 -2.60 -15.55
N LEU A 105 -17.50 -2.44 -16.57
CA LEU A 105 -18.61 -3.35 -16.85
C LEU A 105 -18.11 -4.79 -17.05
N GLY A 106 -18.84 -5.74 -16.45
CA GLY A 106 -18.49 -7.17 -16.49
C GLY A 106 -17.49 -7.62 -15.41
N ALA A 107 -16.98 -6.71 -14.59
CA ALA A 107 -16.23 -7.09 -13.41
C ALA A 107 -17.15 -7.74 -12.36
N LYS A 108 -16.55 -8.60 -11.53
CA LYS A 108 -17.21 -9.23 -10.38
C LYS A 108 -16.66 -8.60 -9.10
N VAL A 109 -17.45 -7.81 -8.42
CA VAL A 109 -17.15 -7.37 -7.04
C VAL A 109 -17.31 -8.59 -6.13
N ARG A 110 -16.29 -8.88 -5.34
CA ARG A 110 -16.24 -10.03 -4.43
C ARG A 110 -16.60 -9.66 -2.99
N GLY A 111 -16.51 -8.39 -2.66
CA GLY A 111 -16.88 -7.88 -1.36
C GLY A 111 -16.30 -6.49 -1.08
N GLN A 112 -16.90 -5.85 -0.09
CA GLN A 112 -16.45 -4.61 0.52
C GLN A 112 -16.30 -4.86 2.01
N LYS A 113 -15.24 -4.31 2.63
CA LYS A 113 -14.97 -4.41 4.07
C LYS A 113 -14.23 -3.18 4.56
N ASP A 114 -14.29 -2.97 5.87
CA ASP A 114 -13.46 -1.97 6.52
C ASP A 114 -11.98 -2.38 6.44
N VAL A 115 -11.12 -1.40 6.37
CA VAL A 115 -9.66 -1.56 6.41
C VAL A 115 -9.07 -0.44 7.24
N GLU A 116 -8.07 -0.76 8.07
CA GLU A 116 -7.30 0.23 8.81
C GLU A 116 -6.18 0.75 7.90
N LEU A 117 -6.11 2.07 7.70
CA LEU A 117 -5.04 2.74 6.99
C LEU A 117 -4.46 3.82 7.91
N ALA A 118 -3.13 3.94 7.94
CA ALA A 118 -2.48 4.95 8.77
C ALA A 118 -2.94 6.36 8.38
N GLY A 119 -3.36 7.16 9.35
CA GLY A 119 -3.83 8.53 9.17
C GLY A 119 -5.28 8.68 8.68
N ALA A 120 -5.98 7.60 8.34
CA ALA A 120 -7.41 7.65 8.00
C ALA A 120 -8.28 7.37 9.23
N ASP A 121 -9.35 8.14 9.41
CA ASP A 121 -10.38 7.84 10.43
C ASP A 121 -11.19 6.61 10.05
N GLU A 122 -11.58 6.51 8.78
CA GLU A 122 -12.31 5.39 8.19
C GLU A 122 -11.84 5.12 6.76
N ALA A 123 -11.68 3.85 6.41
CA ALA A 123 -11.39 3.43 5.04
C ALA A 123 -12.08 2.12 4.68
N LYS A 124 -12.33 1.94 3.39
CA LYS A 124 -12.96 0.75 2.82
C LYS A 124 -12.02 0.09 1.82
N ARG A 125 -12.07 -1.25 1.79
CA ARG A 125 -11.43 -2.09 0.78
C ARG A 125 -12.50 -2.78 -0.05
N ILE A 126 -12.36 -2.71 -1.37
CA ILE A 126 -13.23 -3.37 -2.35
C ILE A 126 -12.38 -4.36 -3.13
N ASP A 127 -12.73 -5.64 -3.05
CA ASP A 127 -12.07 -6.70 -3.81
C ASP A 127 -12.92 -7.04 -5.04
N PHE A 128 -12.30 -7.07 -6.23
CA PHE A 128 -12.99 -7.38 -7.47
C PHE A 128 -12.10 -8.15 -8.45
N SER A 129 -12.69 -8.65 -9.55
CA SER A 129 -11.96 -9.32 -10.60
C SER A 129 -12.63 -9.13 -11.96
N PHE A 130 -11.84 -9.15 -13.01
CA PHE A 130 -12.32 -9.03 -14.38
C PHE A 130 -11.42 -9.79 -15.37
N ALA A 131 -11.88 -9.93 -16.62
CA ALA A 131 -11.07 -10.43 -17.72
C ALA A 131 -10.51 -9.23 -18.50
N ALA A 132 -9.20 -9.20 -18.73
CA ALA A 132 -8.56 -8.14 -19.50
C ALA A 132 -9.14 -8.03 -20.92
N THR A 133 -9.30 -6.81 -21.43
CA THR A 133 -9.76 -6.54 -22.80
C THR A 133 -8.66 -6.71 -23.84
N GLY A 134 -7.40 -6.63 -23.42
CA GLY A 134 -6.21 -6.64 -24.30
C GLY A 134 -5.84 -5.28 -24.85
N GLU A 135 -6.55 -4.22 -24.43
CA GLU A 135 -6.38 -2.84 -24.87
C GLU A 135 -5.31 -2.09 -24.04
N ASP A 136 -4.93 -0.90 -24.47
CA ASP A 136 -4.05 0.06 -23.77
C ASP A 136 -2.70 -0.52 -23.29
N GLY A 137 -2.20 -1.53 -24.01
CA GLY A 137 -0.96 -2.22 -23.62
C GLY A 137 -1.10 -3.08 -22.36
N GLY A 138 -2.31 -3.33 -21.91
CA GLY A 138 -2.64 -4.20 -20.78
C GLY A 138 -2.39 -5.68 -21.04
N PRO A 139 -2.77 -6.58 -20.10
CA PRO A 139 -2.64 -8.01 -20.25
C PRO A 139 -3.40 -8.51 -21.49
N ALA A 140 -3.03 -9.67 -22.02
CA ALA A 140 -3.71 -10.25 -23.19
C ALA A 140 -5.22 -10.40 -22.91
N LYS A 141 -6.05 -10.25 -23.95
CA LYS A 141 -7.50 -10.41 -23.85
C LYS A 141 -7.87 -11.74 -23.18
N GLY A 142 -8.77 -11.66 -22.21
CA GLY A 142 -9.23 -12.83 -21.44
C GLY A 142 -8.32 -13.21 -20.26
N THR A 143 -7.17 -12.56 -20.07
CA THR A 143 -6.33 -12.79 -18.89
C THR A 143 -7.11 -12.38 -17.63
N PRO A 144 -7.21 -13.27 -16.62
CA PRO A 144 -7.83 -12.92 -15.35
C PRO A 144 -7.02 -11.84 -14.64
N VAL A 145 -7.67 -10.76 -14.22
CA VAL A 145 -7.11 -9.68 -13.41
C VAL A 145 -7.82 -9.66 -12.08
N GLU A 146 -7.05 -9.51 -11.02
CA GLU A 146 -7.55 -9.29 -9.67
C GLU A 146 -7.29 -7.84 -9.29
N GLY A 147 -8.30 -7.20 -8.70
CA GLY A 147 -8.25 -5.81 -8.33
C GLY A 147 -8.63 -5.58 -6.87
N VAL A 148 -8.00 -4.57 -6.28
CA VAL A 148 -8.35 -4.03 -4.97
C VAL A 148 -8.45 -2.52 -5.09
N ILE A 149 -9.48 -1.93 -4.48
CA ILE A 149 -9.57 -0.49 -4.25
C ILE A 149 -9.57 -0.24 -2.75
N LEU A 150 -8.70 0.68 -2.31
CA LEU A 150 -8.72 1.27 -0.97
C LEU A 150 -9.23 2.69 -1.12
N THR A 151 -10.20 3.10 -0.30
CA THR A 151 -10.81 4.42 -0.42
C THR A 151 -11.28 4.94 0.93
N GLY A 152 -11.32 6.25 1.05
CA GLY A 152 -11.72 6.98 2.24
C GLY A 152 -11.65 8.48 1.99
N LEU A 153 -11.57 9.25 3.06
CA LEU A 153 -11.33 10.69 3.01
C LEU A 153 -9.95 10.99 3.60
N ASP A 154 -9.23 11.95 3.02
CA ASP A 154 -8.00 12.49 3.59
C ASP A 154 -8.29 13.53 4.68
N SER A 155 -7.25 14.07 5.33
CA SER A 155 -7.40 15.07 6.40
C SER A 155 -8.04 16.39 5.97
N SER A 156 -8.24 16.58 4.67
CA SER A 156 -8.93 17.72 4.07
C SER A 156 -10.35 17.38 3.59
N ASP A 157 -10.91 16.26 4.05
CA ASP A 157 -12.21 15.70 3.61
C ASP A 157 -12.27 15.42 2.09
N THR A 158 -11.11 15.22 1.44
CA THR A 158 -11.06 14.90 0.02
C THR A 158 -11.09 13.38 -0.18
N ALA A 159 -12.03 12.90 -0.98
CA ALA A 159 -12.12 11.48 -1.29
C ALA A 159 -10.88 11.00 -2.07
N PHE A 160 -10.25 9.93 -1.59
CA PHE A 160 -9.15 9.26 -2.30
C PHE A 160 -9.54 7.84 -2.74
N ALA A 161 -8.93 7.36 -3.80
CA ALA A 161 -8.96 5.96 -4.19
C ALA A 161 -7.55 5.50 -4.60
N ILE A 162 -7.08 4.43 -3.98
CA ILE A 162 -5.89 3.69 -4.40
C ILE A 162 -6.39 2.41 -5.05
N ARG A 163 -6.10 2.22 -6.33
CA ARG A 163 -6.49 1.02 -7.07
C ARG A 163 -5.25 0.22 -7.46
N VAL A 164 -5.28 -1.06 -7.15
CA VAL A 164 -4.27 -2.05 -7.53
C VAL A 164 -4.92 -3.08 -8.43
N ASP A 165 -4.52 -3.15 -9.69
CA ASP A 165 -4.92 -4.18 -10.64
C ASP A 165 -3.70 -5.04 -10.98
N ALA A 166 -3.83 -6.36 -10.93
CA ALA A 166 -2.76 -7.28 -11.28
C ALA A 166 -3.30 -8.48 -12.06
N ALA A 167 -2.66 -8.82 -13.17
CA ALA A 167 -2.89 -10.09 -13.84
C ALA A 167 -2.60 -11.22 -12.84
N ARG A 168 -3.45 -12.24 -12.82
CA ARG A 168 -3.35 -13.32 -11.83
C ARG A 168 -1.93 -13.93 -11.81
N GLY A 169 -1.35 -14.00 -10.62
CA GLY A 169 -0.01 -14.54 -10.38
C GLY A 169 1.14 -13.55 -10.61
N THR A 170 0.89 -12.30 -11.01
CA THR A 170 1.95 -11.30 -11.21
C THR A 170 2.23 -10.46 -9.96
N LEU A 171 1.31 -10.39 -9.01
CA LEU A 171 1.49 -9.73 -7.72
C LEU A 171 1.26 -10.78 -6.61
N PRO A 172 2.28 -11.15 -5.82
CA PRO A 172 2.11 -12.01 -4.66
C PRO A 172 1.18 -11.39 -3.61
N GLU A 173 0.38 -12.20 -2.93
CA GLU A 173 -0.53 -11.74 -1.88
C GLU A 173 0.21 -11.00 -0.75
N ALA A 174 1.37 -11.52 -0.33
CA ALA A 174 2.21 -10.85 0.67
C ALA A 174 2.71 -9.46 0.24
N ASP A 175 2.89 -9.23 -1.06
CA ASP A 175 3.26 -7.91 -1.56
C ASP A 175 2.02 -7.00 -1.63
N LEU A 176 0.85 -7.53 -1.99
CA LEU A 176 -0.41 -6.78 -1.92
C LEU A 176 -0.70 -6.32 -0.48
N ASP A 177 -0.55 -7.20 0.51
CA ASP A 177 -0.74 -6.85 1.91
C ASP A 177 0.23 -5.74 2.35
N ARG A 178 1.51 -5.83 1.97
CA ARG A 178 2.49 -4.77 2.26
C ARG A 178 2.18 -3.44 1.55
N ILE A 179 1.63 -3.48 0.33
CA ILE A 179 1.14 -2.27 -0.36
C ILE A 179 0.05 -1.62 0.49
N ILE A 180 -0.92 -2.40 0.99
CA ILE A 180 -2.02 -1.92 1.82
C ILE A 180 -1.50 -1.35 3.13
N ASP A 181 -0.62 -2.07 3.83
CA ASP A 181 -0.03 -1.67 5.11
C ASP A 181 0.87 -0.42 5.00
N SER A 182 1.37 -0.12 3.78
CA SER A 182 2.21 1.04 3.52
C SER A 182 1.44 2.33 3.23
N VAL A 183 0.10 2.26 3.18
CA VAL A 183 -0.71 3.45 2.91
C VAL A 183 -0.67 4.39 4.10
N GLU A 184 -0.38 5.65 3.82
CA GLU A 184 -0.40 6.76 4.79
C GLU A 184 -1.28 7.88 4.25
N VAL A 185 -2.32 8.23 5.01
CA VAL A 185 -3.29 9.30 4.67
C VAL A 185 -2.91 10.57 5.43
N HIS A 186 -2.90 11.71 4.73
CA HIS A 186 -2.46 13.00 5.27
C HIS A 186 -3.60 14.00 5.41
#